data_fcb68f56953d6c55a05760712ffa618f
#
_entry.id   fcb68f56953d6c55a05760712ffa618f
#
_cell.length_a   1.000
_cell.length_b   1.000
_cell.length_c   1.000
_cell.angle_alpha   90.00
_cell.angle_beta   90.00
_cell.angle_gamma   90.00
#
_symmetry.space_group_name_H-M   'P 1'
#
loop_
_entity.id
_entity.type
_entity.pdbx_description
1 polymer ?
#
loop_
_entity_poly.entity_id
_entity_poly.type
_entity_poly.pdbx_seq_one_letter_code
_entity_poly.pdbx_strand_id
1 'polypeptide(L)'
;MTLSLSNMENRREQLIAQVESILASAADGRVQKTKETQSVDFKEEAGRRNGPQIEPGKPENPEAADKLADEVACMANTPGGGALIVGIEDKTGRIIGTELDIDWLRQGIFTRIDVAPDVVPKHVLGQRVLAIYVAAAAEPVEDTSDRLRWRVGDSCRPVDRAEWWEYQRAQSGFDPMAQVTTATLGDARPAALALARKWDPAFAELTDEELLRGIGALDAEGFLSQAGKLLFTSLDRTAIELSIFDVHGGQVLNRVVLEPEKSCLEQLDYLEQALNVVNKNNTVVEGFVHKPVPEIPRLAVREAMLNAMIHRDWNRSEPIDVRWIELDSTLIVRSPGGFPAAITSENVLSNRAARYPALADLYRALGLVDKQGVGVDRMYQAMIALGHRPPTIEEIAGPFVETTLVGGRPVLPVLELVSSIVPEARQDDYRIAIVLYLLFQRPFITIDVVARGLQSGKEAARNALEAARQTTVAGAPLIIAHDGVWLLGNACREILRKVEPSPFSPVRYLSTDQAELTNAAMLWLSEVGDLATSDLMAMCGVSRGTAKACVDGLVDEERVIAVGGGRSRRYRLVD
;
A
#
# COMPACT_ATOMS: atom_id res chain seq x y z
N MET A 1 26.39 -10.39 20.90
CA MET A 1 25.96 -11.80 21.01
C MET A 1 24.94 -12.02 22.13
N THR A 2 25.06 -11.43 23.31
CA THR A 2 24.15 -11.61 24.46
C THR A 2 22.74 -11.03 24.26
N LEU A 3 22.59 -9.89 23.58
CA LEU A 3 21.30 -9.26 23.27
C LEU A 3 20.46 -10.05 22.25
N SER A 4 21.11 -10.77 21.34
CA SER A 4 20.43 -11.60 20.33
C SER A 4 19.79 -12.87 20.95
N LEU A 5 20.46 -13.50 21.90
CA LEU A 5 19.93 -14.69 22.59
C LEU A 5 18.72 -14.35 23.47
N SER A 6 18.77 -13.24 24.22
CA SER A 6 17.64 -12.76 25.03
C SER A 6 16.40 -12.43 24.20
N ASN A 7 16.56 -11.87 23.01
CA ASN A 7 15.44 -11.60 22.11
C ASN A 7 14.81 -12.86 21.51
N MET A 8 15.62 -13.88 21.20
CA MET A 8 15.15 -15.17 20.71
C MET A 8 14.38 -15.95 21.78
N GLU A 9 14.88 -15.96 23.02
CA GLU A 9 14.19 -16.59 24.15
C GLU A 9 12.85 -15.92 24.44
N ASN A 10 12.80 -14.60 24.48
CA ASN A 10 11.58 -13.81 24.68
C ASN A 10 10.55 -14.06 23.55
N ARG A 11 11.00 -14.19 22.30
CA ARG A 11 10.12 -14.49 21.17
C ARG A 11 9.53 -15.90 21.25
N ARG A 12 10.33 -16.89 21.65
CA ARG A 12 9.88 -18.27 21.87
C ARG A 12 8.81 -18.34 22.96
N GLU A 13 9.02 -17.67 24.10
CA GLU A 13 8.04 -17.58 25.18
C GLU A 13 6.73 -16.93 24.72
N GLN A 14 6.78 -15.88 23.90
CA GLN A 14 5.60 -15.26 23.32
C GLN A 14 4.83 -16.23 22.42
N LEU A 15 5.50 -17.00 21.56
CA LEU A 15 4.85 -18.01 20.72
C LEU A 15 4.21 -19.13 21.54
N ILE A 16 4.87 -19.59 22.61
CA ILE A 16 4.31 -20.57 23.54
C ILE A 16 3.03 -20.03 24.18
N ALA A 17 3.07 -18.80 24.70
CA ALA A 17 1.91 -18.17 25.32
C ALA A 17 0.74 -17.98 24.32
N GLN A 18 1.03 -17.62 23.07
CA GLN A 18 0.03 -17.52 22.02
C GLN A 18 -0.62 -18.87 21.72
N VAL A 19 0.17 -19.92 21.50
CA VAL A 19 -0.33 -21.28 21.26
C VAL A 19 -1.19 -21.75 22.43
N GLU A 20 -0.75 -21.56 23.67
CA GLU A 20 -1.51 -21.94 24.87
C GLU A 20 -2.83 -21.19 24.98
N SER A 21 -2.83 -19.87 24.72
CA SER A 21 -4.05 -19.05 24.69
C SER A 21 -5.05 -19.53 23.63
N ILE A 22 -4.54 -19.89 22.43
CA ILE A 22 -5.34 -20.43 21.35
C ILE A 22 -5.97 -21.77 21.74
N LEU A 23 -5.18 -22.69 22.25
CA LEU A 23 -5.66 -24.01 22.65
C LEU A 23 -6.61 -23.95 23.85
N ALA A 24 -6.38 -23.04 24.80
CA ALA A 24 -7.28 -22.80 25.93
C ALA A 24 -8.65 -22.21 25.50
N SER A 25 -8.73 -21.57 24.35
CA SER A 25 -9.98 -21.03 23.79
C SER A 25 -10.85 -22.08 23.08
N ALA A 26 -10.40 -23.34 23.02
CA ALA A 26 -11.12 -24.42 22.34
C ALA A 26 -12.45 -24.73 23.03
N ALA A 27 -13.53 -24.74 22.28
CA ALA A 27 -14.86 -25.10 22.73
C ALA A 27 -15.58 -25.94 21.65
N ASP A 28 -16.49 -26.83 22.06
CA ASP A 28 -17.30 -27.68 21.15
C ASP A 28 -16.46 -28.45 20.12
N GLY A 29 -15.26 -28.91 20.53
CA GLY A 29 -14.35 -29.67 19.66
C GLY A 29 -13.64 -28.84 18.58
N ARG A 30 -13.65 -27.51 18.71
CA ARG A 30 -13.06 -26.58 17.73
C ARG A 30 -12.27 -25.46 18.37
N VAL A 31 -11.28 -24.96 17.62
CA VAL A 31 -10.61 -23.69 17.82
C VAL A 31 -11.15 -22.68 16.80
N GLN A 32 -11.33 -21.43 17.18
CA GLN A 32 -11.82 -20.41 16.24
C GLN A 32 -10.75 -20.13 15.17
N LYS A 33 -11.12 -20.22 13.89
CA LYS A 33 -10.22 -19.94 12.75
C LYS A 33 -9.63 -18.52 12.78
N THR A 34 -10.36 -17.56 13.30
CA THR A 34 -9.89 -16.18 13.50
C THR A 34 -8.69 -16.05 14.43
N LYS A 35 -8.24 -17.14 15.04
CA LYS A 35 -7.03 -17.24 15.87
C LYS A 35 -5.77 -17.56 15.06
N GLU A 36 -5.89 -17.96 13.79
CA GLU A 36 -4.73 -17.99 12.90
C GLU A 36 -4.18 -16.58 12.71
N THR A 37 -2.87 -16.47 12.78
CA THR A 37 -2.13 -15.21 12.66
C THR A 37 -0.93 -15.38 11.75
N GLN A 38 -0.20 -14.33 11.46
CA GLN A 38 1.09 -14.45 10.77
C GLN A 38 2.08 -15.35 11.51
N SER A 39 1.97 -15.46 12.84
CA SER A 39 2.90 -16.23 13.69
C SER A 39 2.40 -17.61 14.04
N VAL A 40 1.12 -17.93 13.91
CA VAL A 40 0.55 -19.24 14.29
C VAL A 40 -0.40 -19.73 13.21
N ASP A 41 -0.23 -20.97 12.78
CA ASP A 41 -0.99 -21.63 11.74
C ASP A 41 -1.53 -23.01 12.17
N PHE A 42 -2.68 -23.41 11.66
CA PHE A 42 -3.29 -24.70 11.94
C PHE A 42 -3.07 -25.65 10.77
N LYS A 43 -2.68 -26.90 11.09
CA LYS A 43 -2.47 -27.91 10.06
C LYS A 43 -3.13 -29.23 10.43
N GLU A 44 -3.83 -29.81 9.47
CA GLU A 44 -4.20 -31.22 9.58
C GLU A 44 -3.01 -32.10 9.18
N GLU A 45 -2.95 -33.31 9.71
CA GLU A 45 -2.00 -34.31 9.27
C GLU A 45 -2.35 -34.75 7.84
N ALA A 46 -1.50 -34.44 6.86
CA ALA A 46 -1.72 -34.80 5.46
C ALA A 46 -1.81 -36.33 5.27
N GLY A 47 -2.49 -36.77 4.21
CA GLY A 47 -2.62 -38.18 3.88
C GLY A 47 -3.65 -38.96 4.72
N ARG A 48 -4.41 -38.30 5.60
CA ARG A 48 -5.47 -38.93 6.41
C ARG A 48 -6.87 -38.79 5.83
N ARG A 49 -7.03 -38.05 4.73
CA ARG A 49 -8.37 -37.85 4.12
C ARG A 49 -8.69 -38.93 3.11
N ASN A 50 -9.84 -39.59 3.32
CA ASN A 50 -10.47 -40.49 2.35
C ASN A 50 -11.89 -39.97 2.09
N GLY A 51 -12.02 -39.07 1.13
CA GLY A 51 -13.26 -38.32 0.91
C GLY A 51 -13.64 -37.45 2.12
N PRO A 52 -14.86 -37.55 2.67
CA PRO A 52 -15.29 -36.82 3.86
C PRO A 52 -14.77 -37.41 5.19
N GLN A 53 -14.23 -38.63 5.17
CA GLN A 53 -13.77 -39.33 6.36
C GLN A 53 -12.29 -39.03 6.63
N ILE A 54 -11.95 -38.95 7.93
CA ILE A 54 -10.56 -38.81 8.41
C ILE A 54 -10.15 -40.13 8.98
N GLU A 55 -9.14 -40.75 8.39
CA GLU A 55 -8.56 -42.00 8.86
C GLU A 55 -7.76 -41.82 10.17
N PRO A 56 -7.59 -42.86 11.00
CA PRO A 56 -6.70 -42.79 12.15
C PRO A 56 -5.29 -42.36 11.78
N GLY A 57 -4.65 -41.57 12.65
CA GLY A 57 -3.25 -41.16 12.49
C GLY A 57 -2.30 -42.35 12.54
N LYS A 58 -1.08 -42.13 12.02
CA LYS A 58 0.01 -43.12 12.09
C LYS A 58 1.24 -42.45 12.74
N PRO A 59 2.03 -43.19 13.55
CA PRO A 59 3.25 -42.66 14.13
C PRO A 59 4.24 -42.13 13.05
N GLU A 60 4.29 -42.82 11.93
CA GLU A 60 5.14 -42.48 10.77
C GLU A 60 4.26 -42.20 9.53
N ASN A 61 4.29 -40.96 9.05
CA ASN A 61 3.51 -40.52 7.92
C ASN A 61 4.37 -39.61 7.00
N PRO A 62 5.00 -40.17 5.94
CA PRO A 62 5.90 -39.41 5.05
C PRO A 62 5.23 -38.24 4.37
N GLU A 63 3.97 -38.36 3.92
CA GLU A 63 3.22 -37.29 3.29
C GLU A 63 3.00 -36.11 4.24
N ALA A 64 2.70 -36.38 5.51
CA ALA A 64 2.61 -35.36 6.54
C ALA A 64 3.97 -34.69 6.80
N ALA A 65 5.06 -35.48 6.83
CA ALA A 65 6.40 -34.92 7.01
C ALA A 65 6.83 -34.01 5.85
N ASP A 66 6.50 -34.34 4.59
CA ASP A 66 6.78 -33.49 3.42
C ASP A 66 6.03 -32.16 3.53
N LYS A 67 4.72 -32.19 3.80
CA LYS A 67 3.90 -30.99 3.95
C LYS A 67 4.32 -30.12 5.12
N LEU A 68 4.62 -30.74 6.27
CA LEU A 68 5.06 -30.00 7.45
C LEU A 68 6.46 -29.42 7.27
N ALA A 69 7.37 -30.08 6.53
CA ALA A 69 8.65 -29.50 6.18
C ALA A 69 8.50 -28.22 5.34
N ASP A 70 7.63 -28.23 4.35
CA ASP A 70 7.33 -27.04 3.54
C ASP A 70 6.80 -25.86 4.39
N GLU A 71 5.93 -26.14 5.35
CA GLU A 71 5.39 -25.12 6.25
C GLU A 71 6.41 -24.64 7.29
N VAL A 72 7.27 -25.55 7.78
CA VAL A 72 8.40 -25.19 8.66
C VAL A 72 9.41 -24.31 7.92
N ALA A 73 9.74 -24.62 6.67
CA ALA A 73 10.59 -23.76 5.84
C ALA A 73 10.00 -22.34 5.68
N CYS A 74 8.70 -22.27 5.39
CA CYS A 74 8.00 -20.99 5.30
C CYS A 74 8.04 -20.20 6.61
N MET A 75 7.79 -20.86 7.76
CA MET A 75 7.85 -20.23 9.09
C MET A 75 9.29 -19.82 9.46
N ALA A 76 10.29 -20.60 9.12
CA ALA A 76 11.69 -20.29 9.37
C ALA A 76 12.13 -19.02 8.60
N ASN A 77 11.65 -18.83 7.40
CA ASN A 77 11.92 -17.62 6.61
C ASN A 77 11.12 -16.40 7.09
N THR A 78 10.05 -16.63 7.85
CA THR A 78 9.17 -15.55 8.32
C THR A 78 9.83 -14.75 9.44
N PRO A 79 9.73 -13.43 9.44
CA PRO A 79 10.27 -12.59 10.49
C PRO A 79 9.80 -12.99 11.89
N GLY A 80 10.76 -13.27 12.76
CA GLY A 80 10.49 -13.73 14.14
C GLY A 80 10.03 -15.17 14.25
N GLY A 81 10.08 -15.96 13.17
CA GLY A 81 9.65 -17.36 13.18
C GLY A 81 8.16 -17.53 13.38
N GLY A 82 7.73 -18.71 13.80
CA GLY A 82 6.32 -18.99 14.05
C GLY A 82 6.06 -20.32 14.73
N ALA A 83 4.79 -20.71 14.82
CA ALA A 83 4.36 -21.98 15.35
C ALA A 83 3.29 -22.62 14.45
N LEU A 84 3.35 -23.95 14.31
CA LEU A 84 2.31 -24.74 13.66
C LEU A 84 1.59 -25.58 14.73
N ILE A 85 0.27 -25.66 14.65
CA ILE A 85 -0.51 -26.56 15.50
C ILE A 85 -1.06 -27.67 14.61
N VAL A 86 -0.45 -28.87 14.74
CA VAL A 86 -0.80 -30.04 13.95
C VAL A 86 -1.86 -30.86 14.65
N GLY A 87 -2.88 -31.30 13.93
CA GLY A 87 -4.03 -32.04 14.45
C GLY A 87 -5.29 -31.17 14.56
N ILE A 88 -5.28 -29.99 13.92
CA ILE A 88 -6.43 -29.10 13.76
C ILE A 88 -6.73 -28.95 12.27
N GLU A 89 -7.99 -29.11 11.90
CA GLU A 89 -8.44 -28.93 10.52
C GLU A 89 -8.40 -27.45 10.12
N ASP A 90 -7.58 -27.12 9.15
CA ASP A 90 -7.29 -25.76 8.66
C ASP A 90 -8.59 -24.96 8.33
N LYS A 91 -9.54 -25.58 7.61
CA LYS A 91 -10.75 -24.88 7.13
C LYS A 91 -11.79 -24.61 8.23
N THR A 92 -11.92 -25.48 9.22
CA THR A 92 -13.02 -25.46 10.18
C THR A 92 -12.59 -25.24 11.62
N GLY A 93 -11.30 -25.31 11.91
CA GLY A 93 -10.75 -25.29 13.26
C GLY A 93 -11.10 -26.52 14.11
N ARG A 94 -11.66 -27.59 13.51
CA ARG A 94 -12.03 -28.81 14.24
C ARG A 94 -10.77 -29.52 14.71
N ILE A 95 -10.76 -29.92 15.99
CA ILE A 95 -9.67 -30.67 16.58
C ILE A 95 -9.84 -32.14 16.20
N ILE A 96 -8.89 -32.67 15.43
CA ILE A 96 -8.89 -34.05 14.92
C ILE A 96 -7.80 -34.93 15.56
N GLY A 97 -6.85 -34.28 16.21
CA GLY A 97 -5.70 -34.96 16.84
C GLY A 97 -4.68 -35.50 15.84
N THR A 98 -3.54 -35.95 16.34
CA THR A 98 -2.47 -36.60 15.56
C THR A 98 -1.73 -37.64 16.37
N GLU A 99 -1.31 -38.73 15.71
CA GLU A 99 -0.53 -39.84 16.31
C GLU A 99 0.96 -39.81 15.91
N LEU A 100 1.39 -38.77 15.17
CA LEU A 100 2.77 -38.65 14.70
C LEU A 100 3.78 -38.79 15.84
N ASP A 101 4.79 -39.62 15.62
CA ASP A 101 5.93 -39.71 16.50
C ASP A 101 6.80 -38.44 16.40
N ILE A 102 7.18 -37.91 17.56
CA ILE A 102 7.87 -36.61 17.62
C ILE A 102 9.28 -36.71 17.08
N ASP A 103 10.02 -37.73 17.46
CA ASP A 103 11.41 -37.87 17.07
C ASP A 103 11.54 -38.22 15.60
N TRP A 104 10.67 -39.12 15.12
CA TRP A 104 10.56 -39.43 13.69
C TRP A 104 10.21 -38.19 12.88
N LEU A 105 9.22 -37.37 13.30
CA LEU A 105 8.81 -36.17 12.61
C LEU A 105 9.93 -35.11 12.55
N ARG A 106 10.61 -34.88 13.69
CA ARG A 106 11.75 -33.93 13.75
C ARG A 106 12.87 -34.36 12.82
N GLN A 107 13.23 -35.65 12.83
CA GLN A 107 14.25 -36.19 11.91
C GLN A 107 13.79 -36.10 10.46
N GLY A 108 12.52 -36.39 10.22
CA GLY A 108 11.91 -36.28 8.88
C GLY A 108 11.94 -34.86 8.32
N ILE A 109 11.63 -33.85 9.10
CA ILE A 109 11.72 -32.44 8.71
C ILE A 109 13.18 -32.04 8.49
N PHE A 110 14.06 -32.36 9.45
CA PHE A 110 15.49 -32.02 9.33
C PHE A 110 16.13 -32.58 8.06
N THR A 111 15.85 -33.86 7.74
CA THR A 111 16.41 -34.49 6.53
C THR A 111 15.98 -33.81 5.22
N ARG A 112 14.83 -33.11 5.21
CA ARG A 112 14.24 -32.47 4.03
C ARG A 112 14.68 -31.02 3.81
N ILE A 113 14.84 -30.27 4.90
CA ILE A 113 15.04 -28.82 4.81
C ILE A 113 16.17 -28.28 5.70
N ASP A 114 16.92 -29.16 6.36
CA ASP A 114 18.04 -28.83 7.28
C ASP A 114 17.63 -27.90 8.45
N VAL A 115 16.35 -27.96 8.85
CA VAL A 115 15.82 -27.22 10.02
C VAL A 115 15.28 -28.19 11.04
N ALA A 116 15.75 -28.09 12.30
CA ALA A 116 15.26 -28.88 13.43
C ALA A 116 14.29 -28.05 14.29
N PRO A 117 12.97 -28.17 14.09
CA PRO A 117 12.00 -27.46 14.90
C PRO A 117 11.87 -28.07 16.32
N ASP A 118 11.34 -27.27 17.24
CA ASP A 118 10.96 -27.75 18.57
C ASP A 118 9.51 -28.26 18.54
N VAL A 119 9.31 -29.57 18.74
CA VAL A 119 8.00 -30.23 18.66
C VAL A 119 7.54 -30.65 20.07
N VAL A 120 6.42 -30.07 20.50
CA VAL A 120 5.87 -30.30 21.86
C VAL A 120 4.46 -30.86 21.76
N PRO A 121 4.17 -32.01 22.42
CA PRO A 121 2.81 -32.55 22.48
C PRO A 121 1.95 -31.69 23.41
N LYS A 122 0.72 -31.42 22.97
CA LYS A 122 -0.32 -30.75 23.77
C LYS A 122 -1.60 -31.60 23.76
N HIS A 123 -2.44 -31.42 24.76
CA HIS A 123 -3.72 -32.13 24.86
C HIS A 123 -4.85 -31.10 24.95
N VAL A 124 -5.82 -31.19 24.06
CA VAL A 124 -6.96 -30.28 23.99
C VAL A 124 -8.24 -31.09 23.83
N LEU A 125 -9.19 -30.94 24.74
CA LEU A 125 -10.47 -31.65 24.74
C LEU A 125 -10.31 -33.19 24.57
N GLY A 126 -9.26 -33.77 25.18
CA GLY A 126 -8.98 -35.20 25.10
C GLY A 126 -8.25 -35.67 23.83
N GLN A 127 -7.96 -34.77 22.88
CA GLN A 127 -7.19 -35.09 21.69
C GLN A 127 -5.73 -34.61 21.82
N ARG A 128 -4.78 -35.44 21.35
CA ARG A 128 -3.38 -35.06 21.24
C ARG A 128 -3.15 -34.23 19.99
N VAL A 129 -2.52 -33.05 20.13
CA VAL A 129 -2.05 -32.21 19.03
C VAL A 129 -0.54 -31.94 19.21
N LEU A 130 0.16 -31.55 18.14
CA LEU A 130 1.57 -31.16 18.23
C LEU A 130 1.69 -29.66 17.98
N ALA A 131 2.39 -28.97 18.87
CA ALA A 131 2.85 -27.60 18.64
C ALA A 131 4.30 -27.66 18.14
N ILE A 132 4.53 -27.18 16.91
CA ILE A 132 5.84 -27.10 16.27
C ILE A 132 6.29 -25.65 16.32
N TYR A 133 7.29 -25.34 17.13
CA TYR A 133 7.87 -24.01 17.24
C TYR A 133 9.07 -23.90 16.33
N VAL A 134 9.08 -22.87 15.49
CA VAL A 134 10.09 -22.64 14.47
C VAL A 134 10.75 -21.29 14.73
N ALA A 135 12.06 -21.31 14.99
CA ALA A 135 12.84 -20.08 15.09
C ALA A 135 13.05 -19.45 13.70
N ALA A 136 13.19 -18.13 13.65
CA ALA A 136 13.60 -17.45 12.42
C ALA A 136 14.98 -17.94 11.98
N ALA A 137 15.13 -18.28 10.71
CA ALA A 137 16.38 -18.76 10.15
C ALA A 137 17.38 -17.62 9.96
N ALA A 138 18.66 -17.93 10.09
CA ALA A 138 19.75 -17.01 9.79
C ALA A 138 20.11 -16.98 8.30
N GLU A 139 19.75 -18.01 7.55
CA GLU A 139 19.93 -18.15 6.11
C GLU A 139 18.61 -18.57 5.44
N PRO A 140 18.40 -18.26 4.15
CA PRO A 140 17.17 -18.64 3.45
C PRO A 140 16.99 -20.15 3.41
N VAL A 141 15.83 -20.65 3.84
CA VAL A 141 15.46 -22.06 3.85
C VAL A 141 14.52 -22.35 2.67
N GLU A 142 14.94 -23.21 1.75
CA GLU A 142 14.11 -23.67 0.64
C GLU A 142 13.17 -24.80 1.09
N ASP A 143 11.96 -24.85 0.53
CA ASP A 143 11.03 -25.95 0.75
C ASP A 143 11.43 -27.20 -0.05
N THR A 144 10.69 -28.30 0.08
CA THR A 144 10.98 -29.57 -0.62
C THR A 144 10.89 -29.49 -2.15
N SER A 145 10.48 -28.34 -2.68
CA SER A 145 10.39 -28.04 -4.12
C SER A 145 11.35 -26.93 -4.55
N ASP A 146 12.42 -26.67 -3.77
CA ASP A 146 13.45 -25.65 -4.00
C ASP A 146 12.87 -24.21 -4.10
N ARG A 147 11.77 -23.92 -3.40
CA ARG A 147 11.13 -22.60 -3.39
C ARG A 147 11.39 -21.90 -2.08
N LEU A 148 11.75 -20.64 -2.17
CA LEU A 148 11.83 -19.77 -1.01
C LEU A 148 10.47 -19.11 -0.77
N ARG A 149 9.89 -19.31 0.41
CA ARG A 149 8.61 -18.75 0.80
C ARG A 149 8.67 -18.21 2.22
N TRP A 150 7.90 -17.17 2.50
CA TRP A 150 7.63 -16.67 3.85
C TRP A 150 6.14 -16.42 4.06
N ARG A 151 5.75 -16.22 5.30
CA ARG A 151 4.34 -16.02 5.63
C ARG A 151 3.96 -14.54 5.59
N VAL A 152 2.86 -14.25 4.88
CA VAL A 152 2.22 -12.93 4.82
C VAL A 152 0.76 -13.11 5.19
N GLY A 153 0.37 -12.60 6.35
CA GLY A 153 -0.95 -12.87 6.91
C GLY A 153 -1.11 -14.35 7.28
N ASP A 154 -2.07 -15.03 6.67
CA ASP A 154 -2.40 -16.44 6.87
C ASP A 154 -1.83 -17.39 5.79
N SER A 155 -1.04 -16.88 4.85
CA SER A 155 -0.57 -17.68 3.70
C SER A 155 0.93 -17.55 3.46
N CYS A 156 1.54 -18.67 3.01
CA CYS A 156 2.93 -18.73 2.56
C CYS A 156 3.04 -18.24 1.10
N ARG A 157 3.82 -17.16 0.87
CA ARG A 157 4.04 -16.56 -0.45
C ARG A 157 5.49 -16.70 -0.88
N PRO A 158 5.75 -16.85 -2.19
CA PRO A 158 7.11 -16.81 -2.72
C PRO A 158 7.79 -15.49 -2.36
N VAL A 159 9.07 -15.56 -2.06
CA VAL A 159 9.97 -14.43 -1.84
C VAL A 159 11.26 -14.71 -2.59
N ASP A 160 11.92 -13.71 -3.16
CA ASP A 160 13.24 -13.93 -3.72
C ASP A 160 14.35 -13.82 -2.64
N ARG A 161 15.52 -14.40 -2.95
CA ARG A 161 16.66 -14.38 -2.01
C ARG A 161 17.15 -12.97 -1.70
N ALA A 162 17.10 -12.06 -2.66
CA ALA A 162 17.56 -10.69 -2.47
C ALA A 162 16.62 -9.94 -1.53
N GLU A 163 15.31 -10.09 -1.72
CA GLU A 163 14.26 -9.53 -0.85
C GLU A 163 14.37 -10.06 0.57
N TRP A 164 14.58 -11.38 0.74
CA TRP A 164 14.77 -11.99 2.05
C TRP A 164 16.01 -11.45 2.77
N TRP A 165 17.16 -11.34 2.08
CA TRP A 165 18.38 -10.78 2.64
C TRP A 165 18.25 -9.28 2.95
N GLU A 166 17.51 -8.55 2.15
CA GLU A 166 17.21 -7.14 2.40
C GLU A 166 16.41 -6.97 3.69
N TYR A 167 15.38 -7.79 3.86
CA TYR A 167 14.60 -7.81 5.10
C TYR A 167 15.45 -8.15 6.32
N GLN A 168 16.30 -9.18 6.25
CA GLN A 168 17.19 -9.56 7.35
C GLN A 168 18.20 -8.44 7.69
N ARG A 169 18.72 -7.75 6.70
CA ARG A 169 19.59 -6.57 6.91
C ARG A 169 18.85 -5.44 7.61
N ALA A 170 17.63 -5.16 7.21
CA ALA A 170 16.79 -4.16 7.88
C ALA A 170 16.54 -4.51 9.37
N GLN A 171 16.35 -5.80 9.69
CA GLN A 171 16.18 -6.28 11.07
C GLN A 171 17.49 -6.22 11.88
N SER A 172 18.63 -6.41 11.26
CA SER A 172 19.95 -6.34 11.93
C SER A 172 20.40 -4.92 12.26
N GLY A 173 19.66 -3.90 11.82
CA GLY A 173 20.05 -2.49 11.98
C GLY A 173 21.25 -2.08 11.11
N PHE A 174 21.70 -2.96 10.20
CA PHE A 174 22.78 -2.62 9.26
C PHE A 174 22.23 -1.78 8.11
N ASP A 175 22.67 -0.52 8.05
CA ASP A 175 22.37 0.36 6.92
C ASP A 175 23.67 0.64 6.14
N PRO A 176 23.80 0.14 4.88
CA PRO A 176 24.98 0.39 4.07
C PRO A 176 25.18 1.87 3.76
N MET A 177 24.12 2.68 3.78
CA MET A 177 24.21 4.12 3.55
C MET A 177 24.78 4.90 4.74
N ALA A 178 24.75 4.32 5.93
CA ALA A 178 25.40 4.87 7.12
C ALA A 178 26.91 4.59 7.18
N GLN A 179 27.43 3.68 6.33
CA GLN A 179 28.84 3.31 6.36
C GLN A 179 29.74 4.48 5.98
N VAL A 180 30.81 4.65 6.74
CA VAL A 180 31.85 5.66 6.47
C VAL A 180 32.64 5.27 5.23
N THR A 181 32.92 6.24 4.36
CA THR A 181 33.69 6.06 3.13
C THR A 181 35.09 6.64 3.26
N THR A 182 35.87 6.61 2.20
CA THR A 182 37.16 7.33 2.11
C THR A 182 37.03 8.75 1.55
N ALA A 183 35.82 9.16 1.15
CA ALA A 183 35.55 10.48 0.64
C ALA A 183 35.53 11.52 1.79
N THR A 184 36.05 12.69 1.53
CA THR A 184 36.21 13.79 2.48
C THR A 184 35.41 15.02 2.03
N LEU A 185 35.44 16.08 2.82
CA LEU A 185 34.93 17.40 2.43
C LEU A 185 35.47 17.87 1.08
N GLY A 186 36.76 17.59 0.79
CA GLY A 186 37.39 17.98 -0.48
C GLY A 186 36.79 17.33 -1.74
N ASP A 187 36.09 16.22 -1.58
CA ASP A 187 35.41 15.50 -2.67
C ASP A 187 33.97 16.01 -2.89
N ALA A 188 33.45 16.82 -1.95
CA ALA A 188 32.11 17.39 -2.07
C ALA A 188 32.07 18.47 -3.16
N ARG A 189 31.02 18.39 -3.99
CA ARG A 189 30.81 19.31 -5.11
C ARG A 189 30.26 20.65 -4.62
N PRO A 190 30.88 21.78 -4.97
CA PRO A 190 30.39 23.12 -4.58
C PRO A 190 28.94 23.38 -5.01
N ALA A 191 28.53 22.84 -6.18
CA ALA A 191 27.17 22.98 -6.67
C ALA A 191 26.15 22.26 -5.79
N ALA A 192 26.48 21.06 -5.28
CA ALA A 192 25.62 20.31 -4.37
C ALA A 192 25.46 21.02 -3.01
N LEU A 193 26.53 21.58 -2.49
CA LEU A 193 26.53 22.40 -1.25
C LEU A 193 25.71 23.68 -1.43
N ALA A 194 25.82 24.34 -2.59
CA ALA A 194 25.01 25.51 -2.93
C ALA A 194 23.51 25.16 -3.02
N LEU A 195 23.15 24.00 -3.56
CA LEU A 195 21.76 23.52 -3.59
C LEU A 195 21.21 23.29 -2.20
N ALA A 196 21.98 22.66 -1.29
CA ALA A 196 21.55 22.47 0.09
C ALA A 196 21.21 23.81 0.76
N ARG A 197 22.06 24.84 0.58
CA ARG A 197 21.80 26.19 1.09
C ARG A 197 20.60 26.88 0.43
N LYS A 198 20.38 26.64 -0.87
CA LYS A 198 19.21 27.13 -1.60
C LYS A 198 17.89 26.56 -1.06
N TRP A 199 17.89 25.29 -0.69
CA TRP A 199 16.70 24.60 -0.22
C TRP A 199 16.34 24.90 1.25
N ASP A 200 17.37 25.09 2.11
CA ASP A 200 17.15 25.50 3.48
C ASP A 200 17.99 26.74 3.85
N PRO A 201 17.35 27.91 4.03
CA PRO A 201 18.04 29.13 4.43
C PRO A 201 18.80 29.04 5.77
N ALA A 202 18.47 28.07 6.63
CA ALA A 202 19.20 27.84 7.90
C ALA A 202 20.68 27.46 7.66
N PHE A 203 21.01 26.97 6.46
CA PHE A 203 22.36 26.60 6.09
C PHE A 203 23.18 27.75 5.46
N ALA A 204 22.59 28.94 5.25
CA ALA A 204 23.19 30.03 4.49
C ALA A 204 24.54 30.51 5.09
N GLU A 205 24.60 30.60 6.41
CA GLU A 205 25.77 31.12 7.13
C GLU A 205 26.76 30.03 7.59
N LEU A 206 26.41 28.73 7.37
CA LEU A 206 27.28 27.63 7.79
C LEU A 206 28.42 27.43 6.80
N THR A 207 29.61 27.09 7.33
CA THR A 207 30.71 26.57 6.51
C THR A 207 30.30 25.22 5.90
N ASP A 208 31.00 24.79 4.85
CA ASP A 208 30.72 23.49 4.20
C ASP A 208 30.86 22.31 5.19
N GLU A 209 31.85 22.39 6.09
CA GLU A 209 32.04 21.38 7.13
C GLU A 209 30.92 21.39 8.17
N GLU A 210 30.51 22.55 8.66
CA GLU A 210 29.43 22.69 9.63
C GLU A 210 28.08 22.19 9.03
N LEU A 211 27.85 22.50 7.76
CA LEU A 211 26.66 22.01 7.05
C LEU A 211 26.65 20.48 6.99
N LEU A 212 27.71 19.87 6.46
CA LEU A 212 27.79 18.41 6.28
C LEU A 212 27.78 17.65 7.60
N ARG A 213 28.42 18.18 8.65
CA ARG A 213 28.35 17.62 10.01
C ARG A 213 26.94 17.78 10.61
N GLY A 214 26.36 18.95 10.45
CA GLY A 214 25.02 19.28 10.99
C GLY A 214 23.92 18.40 10.46
N ILE A 215 24.00 18.00 9.18
CA ILE A 215 23.03 17.06 8.58
C ILE A 215 23.39 15.58 8.80
N GLY A 216 24.58 15.26 9.36
CA GLY A 216 25.03 13.88 9.57
C GLY A 216 25.65 13.22 8.34
N ALA A 217 26.07 14.00 7.33
CA ALA A 217 26.75 13.49 6.14
C ALA A 217 28.24 13.25 6.37
N LEU A 218 28.88 14.01 7.27
CA LEU A 218 30.31 13.98 7.59
C LEU A 218 30.48 13.54 9.05
N ASP A 219 31.37 12.58 9.30
CA ASP A 219 31.70 12.08 10.64
C ASP A 219 32.69 13.00 11.40
N ALA A 220 33.04 12.61 12.64
CA ALA A 220 33.98 13.36 13.48
C ALA A 220 35.41 13.41 12.92
N GLU A 221 35.79 12.39 12.18
CA GLU A 221 37.11 12.22 11.57
C GLU A 221 37.25 12.96 10.21
N GLY A 222 36.13 13.49 9.65
CA GLY A 222 36.12 14.25 8.40
C GLY A 222 35.86 13.42 7.16
N PHE A 223 35.27 12.22 7.32
CA PHE A 223 34.88 11.35 6.23
C PHE A 223 33.38 11.38 5.99
N LEU A 224 32.98 11.31 4.71
CA LEU A 224 31.55 11.22 4.31
C LEU A 224 31.01 9.81 4.55
N SER A 225 29.77 9.74 5.03
CA SER A 225 28.99 8.51 4.96
C SER A 225 28.69 8.14 3.50
N GLN A 226 28.32 6.88 3.23
CA GLN A 226 27.93 6.45 1.88
C GLN A 226 26.76 7.28 1.33
N ALA A 227 25.78 7.62 2.17
CA ALA A 227 24.68 8.53 1.81
C ALA A 227 25.20 9.95 1.53
N GLY A 228 26.11 10.48 2.37
CA GLY A 228 26.74 11.78 2.16
C GLY A 228 27.53 11.83 0.85
N LYS A 229 28.33 10.79 0.57
CA LYS A 229 29.05 10.63 -0.70
C LYS A 229 28.09 10.64 -1.89
N LEU A 230 27.01 9.85 -1.83
CA LEU A 230 26.00 9.77 -2.90
C LEU A 230 25.38 11.14 -3.21
N LEU A 231 25.03 11.91 -2.18
CA LEU A 231 24.31 13.18 -2.35
C LEU A 231 25.24 14.32 -2.75
N PHE A 232 26.48 14.36 -2.25
CA PHE A 232 27.35 15.53 -2.38
C PHE A 232 28.55 15.35 -3.31
N THR A 233 28.92 14.13 -3.72
CA THR A 233 30.08 13.93 -4.60
C THR A 233 29.66 13.50 -6.01
N SER A 234 30.62 13.50 -6.95
CA SER A 234 30.42 12.92 -8.27
C SER A 234 30.09 11.45 -8.19
N LEU A 235 29.13 11.01 -9.04
CA LEU A 235 28.78 9.60 -9.15
C LEU A 235 29.69 8.90 -10.16
N ASP A 236 29.73 7.58 -10.11
CA ASP A 236 30.42 6.71 -11.09
C ASP A 236 29.52 6.29 -12.25
N ARG A 237 28.23 6.59 -12.16
CA ARG A 237 27.20 6.20 -13.13
C ARG A 237 26.01 7.17 -13.12
N THR A 238 25.22 7.15 -14.21
CA THR A 238 23.98 7.90 -14.30
C THR A 238 22.96 7.37 -13.28
N ALA A 239 22.43 8.26 -12.44
CA ALA A 239 21.40 7.92 -11.46
C ALA A 239 19.98 8.06 -12.02
N ILE A 240 19.75 9.00 -12.96
CA ILE A 240 18.43 9.35 -13.47
C ILE A 240 18.50 9.54 -14.99
N GLU A 241 17.51 9.03 -15.72
CA GLU A 241 17.26 9.33 -17.13
C GLU A 241 15.85 9.90 -17.30
N LEU A 242 15.69 10.94 -18.10
CA LEU A 242 14.41 11.50 -18.48
C LEU A 242 14.18 11.29 -19.99
N SER A 243 13.05 10.69 -20.35
CA SER A 243 12.61 10.54 -21.73
C SER A 243 11.22 11.18 -21.92
N ILE A 244 11.07 11.95 -22.98
CA ILE A 244 9.81 12.59 -23.35
C ILE A 244 9.29 11.88 -24.60
N PHE A 245 8.07 11.35 -24.52
CA PHE A 245 7.39 10.63 -25.59
C PHE A 245 6.17 11.43 -26.08
N ASP A 246 5.82 11.28 -27.34
CA ASP A 246 4.56 11.79 -27.88
C ASP A 246 3.34 11.06 -27.29
N VAL A 247 3.37 9.72 -27.34
CA VAL A 247 2.36 8.79 -26.81
C VAL A 247 3.01 7.60 -26.13
N HIS A 248 2.24 6.80 -25.41
CA HIS A 248 2.72 5.54 -24.84
C HIS A 248 3.26 4.60 -25.93
N GLY A 249 4.54 4.22 -25.78
CA GLY A 249 5.24 3.36 -26.76
C GLY A 249 5.50 4.02 -28.13
N GLY A 250 5.28 5.33 -28.22
CA GLY A 250 5.49 6.13 -29.43
C GLY A 250 6.92 6.63 -29.60
N GLN A 251 7.07 7.76 -30.32
CA GLN A 251 8.35 8.36 -30.64
C GLN A 251 8.94 9.07 -29.41
N VAL A 252 10.25 8.87 -29.18
CA VAL A 252 11.01 9.67 -28.22
C VAL A 252 11.25 11.04 -28.82
N LEU A 253 10.60 12.07 -28.26
CA LEU A 253 10.76 13.46 -28.68
C LEU A 253 12.05 14.08 -28.14
N ASN A 254 12.42 13.71 -26.91
CA ASN A 254 13.63 14.14 -26.26
C ASN A 254 14.09 13.11 -25.24
N ARG A 255 15.41 12.98 -25.06
CA ARG A 255 16.02 12.15 -24.02
C ARG A 255 17.14 12.92 -23.36
N VAL A 256 17.09 13.01 -22.05
CA VAL A 256 18.10 13.65 -21.22
C VAL A 256 18.75 12.60 -20.33
N VAL A 257 20.01 12.30 -20.60
CA VAL A 257 20.84 11.43 -19.76
C VAL A 257 21.70 12.35 -18.90
N LEU A 258 21.51 12.26 -17.59
CA LEU A 258 22.23 13.12 -16.66
C LEU A 258 23.68 12.65 -16.49
N GLU A 259 24.61 13.60 -16.50
CA GLU A 259 26.04 13.33 -16.43
C GLU A 259 26.42 12.69 -15.09
N PRO A 260 27.17 11.57 -15.11
CA PRO A 260 27.58 10.89 -13.86
C PRO A 260 28.53 11.72 -13.00
N GLU A 261 29.19 12.75 -13.57
CA GLU A 261 30.03 13.68 -12.81
C GLU A 261 29.23 14.58 -11.87
N LYS A 262 27.91 14.65 -12.02
CA LYS A 262 27.01 15.39 -11.12
C LYS A 262 26.58 14.52 -9.96
N SER A 263 26.46 15.14 -8.78
CA SER A 263 25.90 14.48 -7.59
C SER A 263 24.41 14.17 -7.74
N CYS A 264 23.87 13.32 -6.87
CA CYS A 264 22.43 13.05 -6.86
C CYS A 264 21.59 14.32 -6.67
N LEU A 265 22.04 15.26 -5.81
CA LEU A 265 21.30 16.52 -5.59
C LEU A 265 21.28 17.39 -6.85
N GLU A 266 22.40 17.47 -7.57
CA GLU A 266 22.44 18.22 -8.85
C GLU A 266 21.58 17.57 -9.93
N GLN A 267 21.56 16.24 -10.00
CA GLN A 267 20.71 15.53 -10.93
C GLN A 267 19.21 15.73 -10.61
N LEU A 268 18.86 15.74 -9.33
CA LEU A 268 17.48 16.00 -8.88
C LEU A 268 17.02 17.42 -9.22
N ASP A 269 17.85 18.46 -8.94
CA ASP A 269 17.53 19.86 -9.26
C ASP A 269 17.36 20.06 -10.78
N TYR A 270 18.23 19.45 -11.59
CA TYR A 270 18.11 19.51 -13.05
C TYR A 270 16.83 18.84 -13.54
N LEU A 271 16.50 17.67 -12.99
CA LEU A 271 15.28 16.94 -13.35
C LEU A 271 14.02 17.74 -13.00
N GLU A 272 13.97 18.38 -11.83
CA GLU A 272 12.87 19.25 -11.43
C GLU A 272 12.69 20.39 -12.44
N GLN A 273 13.76 21.03 -12.87
CA GLN A 273 13.72 22.10 -13.89
C GLN A 273 13.21 21.57 -15.23
N ALA A 274 13.70 20.41 -15.68
CA ALA A 274 13.26 19.81 -16.94
C ALA A 274 11.77 19.42 -16.92
N LEU A 275 11.30 18.82 -15.82
CA LEU A 275 9.89 18.48 -15.65
C LEU A 275 8.98 19.71 -15.55
N ASN A 276 9.44 20.80 -14.95
CA ASN A 276 8.69 22.06 -14.92
C ASN A 276 8.48 22.68 -16.32
N VAL A 277 9.34 22.38 -17.30
CA VAL A 277 9.18 22.82 -18.69
C VAL A 277 8.09 22.02 -19.40
N VAL A 278 8.03 20.72 -19.21
CA VAL A 278 7.08 19.83 -19.91
C VAL A 278 5.71 19.78 -19.23
N ASN A 279 5.65 19.93 -17.91
CA ASN A 279 4.42 19.98 -17.11
C ASN A 279 3.75 21.35 -17.29
N LYS A 280 2.94 21.48 -18.33
CA LYS A 280 2.32 22.74 -18.74
C LYS A 280 1.33 23.26 -17.71
N ASN A 281 1.18 24.59 -17.65
CA ASN A 281 0.17 25.20 -16.80
C ASN A 281 -1.10 25.46 -17.60
N ASN A 282 -2.24 25.05 -17.05
CA ASN A 282 -3.56 25.49 -17.50
C ASN A 282 -3.91 26.80 -16.79
N THR A 283 -4.58 27.71 -17.49
CA THR A 283 -5.08 28.94 -16.89
C THR A 283 -6.49 28.73 -16.37
N VAL A 284 -6.65 28.79 -15.05
CA VAL A 284 -7.95 28.77 -14.39
C VAL A 284 -8.35 30.21 -14.06
N VAL A 285 -9.57 30.61 -14.45
CA VAL A 285 -10.10 31.94 -14.19
C VAL A 285 -10.97 31.94 -12.95
N GLU A 286 -10.55 32.66 -11.92
CA GLU A 286 -11.29 32.86 -10.67
C GLU A 286 -11.63 34.37 -10.55
N GLY A 287 -12.87 34.72 -10.90
CA GLY A 287 -13.26 36.16 -11.04
C GLY A 287 -12.43 36.86 -12.11
N PHE A 288 -11.66 37.88 -11.72
CA PHE A 288 -10.74 38.62 -12.59
C PHE A 288 -9.28 38.09 -12.53
N VAL A 289 -9.02 37.02 -11.78
CA VAL A 289 -7.67 36.51 -11.53
C VAL A 289 -7.43 35.25 -12.35
N HIS A 290 -6.33 35.24 -13.09
CA HIS A 290 -5.84 34.05 -13.79
C HIS A 290 -4.84 33.33 -12.90
N LYS A 291 -5.17 32.12 -12.48
CA LYS A 291 -4.27 31.25 -11.69
C LYS A 291 -3.67 30.17 -12.60
N PRO A 292 -2.34 30.06 -12.70
CA PRO A 292 -1.71 28.94 -13.39
C PRO A 292 -1.81 27.68 -12.53
N VAL A 293 -2.40 26.63 -13.09
CA VAL A 293 -2.52 25.32 -12.47
C VAL A 293 -1.81 24.29 -13.35
N PRO A 294 -0.77 23.61 -12.88
CA PRO A 294 -0.05 22.63 -13.67
C PRO A 294 -0.92 21.41 -14.00
N GLU A 295 -0.64 20.75 -15.13
CA GLU A 295 -1.33 19.52 -15.54
C GLU A 295 -1.19 18.40 -14.51
N ILE A 296 0.00 18.25 -13.92
CA ILE A 296 0.24 17.40 -12.74
C ILE A 296 0.67 18.33 -11.59
N PRO A 297 0.08 18.23 -10.39
CA PRO A 297 0.49 19.04 -9.25
C PRO A 297 2.00 18.93 -8.99
N ARG A 298 2.70 20.05 -8.86
CA ARG A 298 4.15 20.05 -8.62
C ARG A 298 4.53 19.27 -7.38
N LEU A 299 3.69 19.31 -6.35
CA LEU A 299 3.87 18.53 -5.15
C LEU A 299 3.87 17.02 -5.44
N ALA A 300 2.94 16.53 -6.27
CA ALA A 300 2.88 15.12 -6.64
C ALA A 300 4.11 14.68 -7.46
N VAL A 301 4.56 15.51 -8.40
CA VAL A 301 5.81 15.27 -9.17
C VAL A 301 7.01 15.18 -8.23
N ARG A 302 7.16 16.16 -7.32
CA ARG A 302 8.25 16.20 -6.34
C ARG A 302 8.29 14.96 -5.44
N GLU A 303 7.14 14.58 -4.89
CA GLU A 303 7.06 13.41 -4.01
C GLU A 303 7.33 12.09 -4.76
N ALA A 304 6.87 11.94 -6.01
CA ALA A 304 7.19 10.78 -6.84
C ALA A 304 8.70 10.66 -7.08
N MET A 305 9.38 11.78 -7.36
CA MET A 305 10.83 11.80 -7.58
C MET A 305 11.62 11.51 -6.30
N LEU A 306 11.27 12.14 -5.18
CA LEU A 306 11.94 11.92 -3.90
C LEU A 306 11.77 10.48 -3.43
N ASN A 307 10.56 9.91 -3.55
CA ASN A 307 10.34 8.50 -3.22
C ASN A 307 11.18 7.57 -4.10
N ALA A 308 11.28 7.86 -5.41
CA ALA A 308 12.12 7.09 -6.30
C ALA A 308 13.61 7.12 -5.90
N MET A 309 14.13 8.27 -5.46
CA MET A 309 15.51 8.44 -5.02
C MET A 309 15.80 7.76 -3.68
N ILE A 310 14.89 7.91 -2.70
CA ILE A 310 15.07 7.40 -1.33
C ILE A 310 14.95 5.88 -1.30
N HIS A 311 14.00 5.32 -2.09
CA HIS A 311 13.69 3.89 -2.06
C HIS A 311 14.35 3.09 -3.17
N ARG A 312 15.11 3.74 -4.09
CA ARG A 312 15.92 3.05 -5.09
C ARG A 312 16.86 2.04 -4.44
N ASP A 313 17.00 0.88 -5.05
CA ASP A 313 18.10 -0.03 -4.72
C ASP A 313 19.41 0.49 -5.36
N TRP A 314 20.26 1.09 -4.53
CA TRP A 314 21.53 1.68 -4.96
C TRP A 314 22.61 0.65 -5.30
N ASN A 315 22.39 -0.64 -5.05
CA ASN A 315 23.26 -1.72 -5.52
C ASN A 315 23.03 -2.05 -7.00
N ARG A 316 21.90 -1.63 -7.56
CA ARG A 316 21.56 -1.86 -8.98
C ARG A 316 22.19 -0.78 -9.86
N SER A 317 22.57 -1.20 -11.08
CA SER A 317 23.23 -0.31 -12.05
C SER A 317 22.25 0.54 -12.86
N GLU A 318 21.00 0.08 -12.99
CA GLU A 318 19.98 0.75 -13.79
C GLU A 318 19.62 2.11 -13.22
N PRO A 319 19.48 3.17 -14.03
CA PRO A 319 19.04 4.48 -13.57
C PRO A 319 17.57 4.47 -13.18
N ILE A 320 17.14 5.47 -12.44
CA ILE A 320 15.71 5.82 -12.32
C ILE A 320 15.26 6.28 -13.70
N ASP A 321 14.26 5.59 -14.28
CA ASP A 321 13.71 5.88 -15.60
C ASP A 321 12.46 6.75 -15.44
N VAL A 322 12.58 8.01 -15.85
CA VAL A 322 11.50 9.01 -15.81
C VAL A 322 10.97 9.23 -17.22
N ARG A 323 9.67 9.04 -17.39
CA ARG A 323 9.01 9.19 -18.70
C ARG A 323 7.89 10.20 -18.61
N TRP A 324 7.91 11.19 -19.50
CA TRP A 324 6.82 12.11 -19.72
C TRP A 324 6.13 11.77 -21.04
N ILE A 325 4.80 11.56 -21.00
CA ILE A 325 3.98 11.30 -22.19
C ILE A 325 3.17 12.57 -22.50
N GLU A 326 3.50 13.24 -23.61
CA GLU A 326 2.95 14.57 -23.89
C GLU A 326 1.44 14.57 -24.13
N LEU A 327 0.92 13.62 -24.93
CA LEU A 327 -0.49 13.62 -25.32
C LEU A 327 -1.42 13.46 -24.13
N ASP A 328 -1.06 12.58 -23.19
CA ASP A 328 -1.90 12.21 -22.05
C ASP A 328 -1.48 12.92 -20.76
N SER A 329 -0.50 13.84 -20.82
CA SER A 329 0.07 14.51 -19.64
C SER A 329 0.41 13.53 -18.52
N THR A 330 1.07 12.41 -18.86
CA THR A 330 1.35 11.33 -17.93
C THR A 330 2.83 11.31 -17.56
N LEU A 331 3.11 11.29 -16.26
CA LEU A 331 4.44 11.06 -15.71
C LEU A 331 4.54 9.63 -15.18
N ILE A 332 5.55 8.89 -15.65
CA ILE A 332 5.90 7.55 -15.16
C ILE A 332 7.30 7.62 -14.57
N VAL A 333 7.45 7.16 -13.33
CA VAL A 333 8.74 7.10 -12.63
C VAL A 333 9.00 5.65 -12.23
N ARG A 334 10.04 5.04 -12.78
CA ARG A 334 10.48 3.67 -12.46
C ARG A 334 11.74 3.72 -11.63
N SER A 335 11.66 3.24 -10.41
CA SER A 335 12.80 3.14 -9.50
C SER A 335 13.30 1.70 -9.43
N PRO A 336 14.61 1.43 -9.65
CA PRO A 336 15.18 0.10 -9.54
C PRO A 336 15.07 -0.47 -8.11
N GLY A 337 14.74 -1.75 -8.01
CA GLY A 337 14.43 -2.46 -6.77
C GLY A 337 12.93 -2.55 -6.52
N GLY A 338 12.46 -3.65 -5.91
CA GLY A 338 11.08 -3.84 -5.49
C GLY A 338 10.67 -2.93 -4.33
N PHE A 339 9.48 -3.12 -3.78
CA PHE A 339 9.09 -2.42 -2.56
C PHE A 339 10.02 -2.77 -1.38
N PRO A 340 10.26 -1.84 -0.43
CA PRO A 340 10.87 -2.20 0.84
C PRO A 340 10.07 -3.29 1.55
N ALA A 341 10.74 -4.08 2.41
CA ALA A 341 10.09 -5.15 3.16
C ALA A 341 8.80 -4.69 3.86
N ALA A 342 7.76 -5.50 3.79
CA ALA A 342 6.41 -5.26 4.32
C ALA A 342 5.60 -4.14 3.62
N ILE A 343 6.11 -3.52 2.56
CA ILE A 343 5.35 -2.59 1.71
C ILE A 343 4.86 -3.32 0.46
N THR A 344 3.65 -3.03 0.04
CA THR A 344 3.02 -3.52 -1.19
C THR A 344 2.17 -2.42 -1.84
N SER A 345 1.73 -2.62 -3.07
CA SER A 345 0.77 -1.73 -3.72
C SER A 345 -0.56 -1.57 -2.96
N GLU A 346 -0.91 -2.56 -2.12
CA GLU A 346 -2.16 -2.59 -1.34
C GLU A 346 -2.03 -1.92 0.04
N ASN A 347 -0.81 -1.55 0.47
CA ASN A 347 -0.60 -0.96 1.79
C ASN A 347 0.34 0.27 1.79
N VAL A 348 0.77 0.74 0.63
CA VAL A 348 1.73 1.86 0.51
C VAL A 348 1.22 3.18 1.11
N LEU A 349 -0.10 3.37 1.24
CA LEU A 349 -0.72 4.49 1.95
C LEU A 349 -0.67 4.35 3.47
N SER A 350 -0.76 3.15 4.00
CA SER A 350 -0.89 2.91 5.44
C SER A 350 0.42 2.51 6.12
N ASN A 351 1.37 1.96 5.37
CA ASN A 351 2.65 1.48 5.89
C ASN A 351 3.81 2.32 5.37
N ARG A 352 4.87 2.37 6.18
CA ARG A 352 6.05 3.19 5.91
C ARG A 352 7.31 2.42 6.25
N ALA A 353 8.21 2.29 5.29
CA ALA A 353 9.54 1.73 5.50
C ALA A 353 10.53 2.43 4.57
N ALA A 354 11.69 2.81 5.08
CA ALA A 354 12.79 3.28 4.26
C ALA A 354 13.72 2.12 3.93
N ARG A 355 14.09 1.95 2.68
CA ARG A 355 15.09 0.96 2.28
C ARG A 355 16.43 1.24 2.94
N TYR A 356 16.81 2.53 3.00
CA TYR A 356 18.04 3.04 3.59
C TYR A 356 17.70 4.18 4.56
N PRO A 357 17.57 3.90 5.87
CA PRO A 357 17.25 4.92 6.87
C PRO A 357 18.21 6.11 6.86
N ALA A 358 19.54 5.88 6.78
CA ALA A 358 20.52 6.97 6.78
C ALA A 358 20.37 7.90 5.56
N LEU A 359 20.06 7.37 4.39
CA LEU A 359 19.78 8.19 3.21
C LEU A 359 18.51 9.02 3.39
N ALA A 360 17.44 8.41 3.90
CA ALA A 360 16.19 9.11 4.19
C ALA A 360 16.38 10.20 5.26
N ASP A 361 17.24 9.98 6.25
CA ASP A 361 17.58 10.95 7.28
C ASP A 361 18.30 12.18 6.69
N LEU A 362 19.23 11.98 5.74
CA LEU A 362 19.87 13.10 5.04
C LEU A 362 18.88 13.92 4.20
N TYR A 363 17.97 13.27 3.46
CA TYR A 363 16.91 13.99 2.72
C TYR A 363 16.01 14.79 3.67
N ARG A 364 15.72 14.25 4.87
CA ARG A 364 14.97 14.97 5.91
C ARG A 364 15.75 16.15 6.48
N ALA A 365 17.02 15.96 6.77
CA ALA A 365 17.90 17.02 7.30
C ALA A 365 18.06 18.17 6.30
N LEU A 366 18.02 17.88 4.99
CA LEU A 366 18.03 18.87 3.91
C LEU A 366 16.65 19.54 3.68
N GLY A 367 15.63 19.24 4.48
CA GLY A 367 14.30 19.80 4.31
C GLY A 367 13.55 19.31 3.06
N LEU A 368 14.08 18.28 2.36
CA LEU A 368 13.48 17.76 1.14
C LEU A 368 12.32 16.80 1.40
N VAL A 369 12.29 16.15 2.56
CA VAL A 369 11.24 15.20 2.97
C VAL A 369 10.81 15.49 4.39
N ASP A 370 9.51 15.30 4.67
CA ASP A 370 8.99 15.46 6.02
C ASP A 370 9.32 14.26 6.93
N LYS A 371 9.44 14.54 8.22
CA LYS A 371 9.68 13.53 9.27
C LYS A 371 8.54 12.50 9.40
N GLN A 372 7.33 12.82 8.92
CA GLN A 372 6.14 12.02 9.12
C GLN A 372 5.89 10.98 8.01
N GLY A 373 6.66 10.98 6.92
CA GLY A 373 6.51 10.04 5.80
C GLY A 373 5.15 10.15 5.07
N VAL A 374 4.61 11.35 4.95
CA VAL A 374 3.29 11.66 4.35
C VAL A 374 3.34 11.94 2.85
N GLY A 375 4.45 11.61 2.18
CA GLY A 375 4.65 11.94 0.75
C GLY A 375 3.61 11.29 -0.16
N VAL A 376 3.31 10.01 0.04
CA VAL A 376 2.28 9.29 -0.74
C VAL A 376 0.90 9.89 -0.48
N ASP A 377 0.56 10.17 0.77
CA ASP A 377 -0.71 10.79 1.17
C ASP A 377 -0.92 12.12 0.41
N ARG A 378 0.14 12.95 0.34
CA ARG A 378 0.13 14.23 -0.37
C ARG A 378 -0.01 14.09 -1.88
N MET A 379 0.62 13.06 -2.48
CA MET A 379 0.41 12.78 -3.91
C MET A 379 -1.05 12.48 -4.20
N TYR A 380 -1.68 11.61 -3.39
CA TYR A 380 -3.09 11.27 -3.53
C TYR A 380 -3.97 12.51 -3.38
N GLN A 381 -3.80 13.26 -2.30
CA GLN A 381 -4.56 14.48 -2.05
C GLN A 381 -4.42 15.49 -3.18
N ALA A 382 -3.20 15.80 -3.61
CA ALA A 382 -2.94 16.81 -4.63
C ALA A 382 -3.53 16.43 -6.01
N MET A 383 -3.42 15.15 -6.42
CA MET A 383 -4.01 14.68 -7.68
C MET A 383 -5.54 14.75 -7.64
N ILE A 384 -6.16 14.25 -6.57
CA ILE A 384 -7.61 14.23 -6.41
C ILE A 384 -8.18 15.65 -6.32
N ALA A 385 -7.48 16.58 -5.68
CA ALA A 385 -7.90 17.98 -5.57
C ALA A 385 -8.04 18.71 -6.92
N LEU A 386 -7.31 18.25 -7.95
CA LEU A 386 -7.47 18.74 -9.32
C LEU A 386 -8.55 17.96 -10.12
N GLY A 387 -9.16 16.94 -9.53
CA GLY A 387 -10.09 16.05 -10.21
C GLY A 387 -9.40 14.94 -11.02
N HIS A 388 -8.11 14.73 -10.82
CA HIS A 388 -7.35 13.66 -11.47
C HIS A 388 -7.52 12.32 -10.74
N ARG A 389 -7.10 11.24 -11.40
CA ARG A 389 -7.00 9.93 -10.75
C ARG A 389 -5.91 9.96 -9.68
N PRO A 390 -6.07 9.20 -8.58
CA PRO A 390 -4.98 9.02 -7.63
C PRO A 390 -3.77 8.37 -8.32
N PRO A 391 -2.57 8.54 -7.74
CA PRO A 391 -1.37 7.86 -8.22
C PRO A 391 -1.54 6.35 -8.25
N THR A 392 -0.98 5.70 -9.27
CA THR A 392 -0.77 4.25 -9.27
C THR A 392 0.67 3.98 -8.86
N ILE A 393 0.88 3.15 -7.84
CA ILE A 393 2.21 2.77 -7.33
C ILE A 393 2.26 1.24 -7.27
N GLU A 394 3.05 0.63 -8.16
CA GLU A 394 3.05 -0.81 -8.37
C GLU A 394 4.47 -1.35 -8.48
N GLU A 395 4.67 -2.60 -8.09
CA GLU A 395 5.89 -3.32 -8.41
C GLU A 395 5.72 -4.05 -9.74
N ILE A 396 6.65 -3.79 -10.65
CA ILE A 396 6.69 -4.42 -11.96
C ILE A 396 7.92 -5.32 -12.11
N ALA A 397 7.87 -6.23 -13.09
CA ALA A 397 8.97 -7.15 -13.33
C ALA A 397 10.30 -6.44 -13.59
N GLY A 398 11.37 -6.95 -12.94
CA GLY A 398 12.70 -6.41 -13.09
C GLY A 398 13.59 -6.44 -11.85
N PRO A 399 13.21 -6.40 -10.55
CA PRO A 399 12.05 -5.69 -10.03
C PRO A 399 12.22 -4.17 -10.07
N PHE A 400 11.12 -3.44 -10.29
CA PHE A 400 11.06 -1.98 -10.23
C PHE A 400 9.78 -1.54 -9.51
N VAL A 401 9.84 -0.43 -8.79
CA VAL A 401 8.63 0.27 -8.34
C VAL A 401 8.30 1.34 -9.38
N GLU A 402 7.12 1.24 -9.98
CA GLU A 402 6.60 2.20 -10.93
C GLU A 402 5.54 3.09 -10.27
N THR A 403 5.75 4.40 -10.35
CA THR A 403 4.76 5.41 -9.96
C THR A 403 4.24 6.10 -11.20
N THR A 404 2.93 6.06 -11.43
CA THR A 404 2.26 6.72 -12.57
C THR A 404 1.32 7.81 -12.07
N LEU A 405 1.50 9.02 -12.59
CA LEU A 405 0.66 10.19 -12.37
C LEU A 405 0.02 10.59 -13.70
N VAL A 406 -1.31 10.54 -13.79
CA VAL A 406 -2.07 10.95 -14.98
C VAL A 406 -2.68 12.31 -14.73
N GLY A 407 -2.16 13.32 -15.42
CA GLY A 407 -2.55 14.70 -15.30
C GLY A 407 -3.59 15.14 -16.34
N GLY A 408 -3.47 16.39 -16.78
CA GLY A 408 -4.29 17.01 -17.80
C GLY A 408 -4.99 18.28 -17.32
N ARG A 409 -6.13 18.62 -17.94
CA ARG A 409 -6.88 19.80 -17.53
C ARG A 409 -7.56 19.56 -16.19
N PRO A 410 -7.42 20.51 -15.22
CA PRO A 410 -8.13 20.42 -13.95
C PRO A 410 -9.65 20.43 -14.13
N VAL A 411 -10.36 19.66 -13.33
CA VAL A 411 -11.83 19.63 -13.32
C VAL A 411 -12.33 20.78 -12.45
N LEU A 412 -12.72 21.90 -13.06
CA LEU A 412 -13.07 23.14 -12.35
C LEU A 412 -14.08 22.96 -11.23
N PRO A 413 -15.21 22.21 -11.40
CA PRO A 413 -16.14 21.97 -10.29
C PRO A 413 -15.51 21.21 -9.12
N VAL A 414 -14.51 20.36 -9.34
CA VAL A 414 -13.78 19.69 -8.26
C VAL A 414 -12.90 20.69 -7.51
N LEU A 415 -12.20 21.58 -8.22
CA LEU A 415 -11.45 22.67 -7.60
C LEU A 415 -12.36 23.57 -6.74
N GLU A 416 -13.54 23.98 -7.28
CA GLU A 416 -14.55 24.77 -6.56
C GLU A 416 -15.01 24.05 -5.27
N LEU A 417 -15.29 22.74 -5.38
CA LEU A 417 -15.68 21.91 -4.26
C LEU A 417 -14.59 21.88 -3.18
N VAL A 418 -13.35 21.54 -3.54
CA VAL A 418 -12.24 21.38 -2.60
C VAL A 418 -11.92 22.70 -1.92
N SER A 419 -11.88 23.82 -2.66
CA SER A 419 -11.66 25.16 -2.07
C SER A 419 -12.78 25.64 -1.16
N SER A 420 -13.97 25.06 -1.27
CA SER A 420 -15.15 25.36 -0.42
C SER A 420 -15.24 24.50 0.83
N ILE A 421 -14.30 23.58 1.05
CA ILE A 421 -14.27 22.70 2.24
C ILE A 421 -13.92 23.50 3.50
N VAL A 422 -14.72 23.29 4.54
CA VAL A 422 -14.53 23.88 5.88
C VAL A 422 -14.51 22.78 6.95
N PRO A 423 -13.57 22.80 7.89
CA PRO A 423 -12.47 23.78 8.05
C PRO A 423 -11.40 23.63 6.95
N GLU A 424 -10.68 24.73 6.65
CA GLU A 424 -9.66 24.79 5.58
C GLU A 424 -8.61 23.69 5.67
N ALA A 425 -8.16 23.35 6.90
CA ALA A 425 -7.22 22.23 7.10
C ALA A 425 -7.70 20.87 6.58
N ARG A 426 -9.00 20.71 6.27
CA ARG A 426 -9.55 19.50 5.64
C ARG A 426 -9.37 19.46 4.12
N GLN A 427 -9.00 20.57 3.50
CA GLN A 427 -8.68 20.62 2.08
C GLN A 427 -7.41 19.79 1.77
N ASP A 428 -6.47 19.71 2.73
CA ASP A 428 -5.23 18.95 2.62
C ASP A 428 -5.30 17.55 3.29
N ASP A 429 -6.47 17.16 3.81
CA ASP A 429 -6.66 15.84 4.43
C ASP A 429 -6.85 14.76 3.34
N TYR A 430 -5.83 13.93 3.12
CA TYR A 430 -5.86 12.85 2.11
C TYR A 430 -7.04 11.88 2.30
N ARG A 431 -7.51 11.68 3.54
CA ARG A 431 -8.66 10.81 3.83
C ARG A 431 -9.95 11.40 3.25
N ILE A 432 -10.10 12.73 3.37
CA ILE A 432 -11.21 13.46 2.74
C ILE A 432 -11.11 13.38 1.22
N ALA A 433 -9.93 13.57 0.67
CA ALA A 433 -9.70 13.44 -0.77
C ALA A 433 -10.08 12.03 -1.29
N ILE A 434 -9.67 10.97 -0.59
CA ILE A 434 -10.01 9.59 -0.96
C ILE A 434 -11.53 9.33 -0.84
N VAL A 435 -12.18 9.79 0.23
CA VAL A 435 -13.65 9.68 0.38
C VAL A 435 -14.36 10.39 -0.77
N LEU A 436 -13.92 11.59 -1.14
CA LEU A 436 -14.46 12.33 -2.31
C LEU A 436 -14.22 11.57 -3.61
N TYR A 437 -12.99 11.10 -3.86
CA TYR A 437 -12.66 10.36 -5.07
C TYR A 437 -13.54 9.12 -5.23
N LEU A 438 -13.74 8.35 -4.16
CA LEU A 438 -14.65 7.20 -4.19
C LEU A 438 -16.07 7.62 -4.53
N LEU A 439 -16.57 8.71 -3.95
CA LEU A 439 -17.90 9.27 -4.25
C LEU A 439 -17.98 9.96 -5.62
N PHE A 440 -16.86 10.29 -6.26
CA PHE A 440 -16.86 10.73 -7.66
C PHE A 440 -17.09 9.55 -8.62
N GLN A 441 -16.64 8.36 -8.25
CA GLN A 441 -16.72 7.17 -9.10
C GLN A 441 -18.00 6.36 -8.89
N ARG A 442 -18.65 6.48 -7.71
CA ARG A 442 -19.80 5.64 -7.34
C ARG A 442 -20.84 6.41 -6.50
N PRO A 443 -22.12 6.03 -6.60
CA PRO A 443 -23.21 6.77 -5.97
C PRO A 443 -23.24 6.69 -4.43
N PHE A 444 -22.59 5.69 -3.86
CA PHE A 444 -22.48 5.50 -2.41
C PHE A 444 -21.18 4.77 -2.05
N ILE A 445 -20.78 4.88 -0.80
CA ILE A 445 -19.63 4.16 -0.24
C ILE A 445 -20.01 3.45 1.06
N THR A 446 -19.38 2.29 1.28
CA THR A 446 -19.46 1.52 2.53
C THR A 446 -18.15 1.64 3.31
N ILE A 447 -18.14 1.20 4.58
CA ILE A 447 -16.89 1.13 5.38
C ILE A 447 -15.83 0.29 4.67
N ASP A 448 -16.23 -0.82 4.05
CA ASP A 448 -15.29 -1.72 3.36
C ASP A 448 -14.70 -1.08 2.10
N VAL A 449 -15.47 -0.30 1.38
CA VAL A 449 -14.98 0.47 0.21
C VAL A 449 -13.97 1.51 0.65
N VAL A 450 -14.26 2.25 1.73
CA VAL A 450 -13.34 3.27 2.27
C VAL A 450 -12.07 2.62 2.83
N ALA A 451 -12.19 1.48 3.53
CA ALA A 451 -11.05 0.75 4.07
C ALA A 451 -10.08 0.31 2.95
N ARG A 452 -10.62 -0.22 1.84
CA ARG A 452 -9.80 -0.55 0.66
C ARG A 452 -9.19 0.69 0.01
N GLY A 453 -9.95 1.78 -0.14
CA GLY A 453 -9.44 3.04 -0.71
C GLY A 453 -8.32 3.67 0.13
N LEU A 454 -8.40 3.56 1.45
CA LEU A 454 -7.36 3.99 2.39
C LEU A 454 -6.23 2.96 2.56
N GLN A 455 -6.34 1.79 1.93
CA GLN A 455 -5.40 0.68 2.12
C GLN A 455 -5.19 0.36 3.61
N SER A 456 -6.25 0.39 4.40
CA SER A 456 -6.19 0.32 5.86
C SER A 456 -7.38 -0.44 6.45
N GLY A 457 -7.40 -0.62 7.77
CA GLY A 457 -8.46 -1.34 8.47
C GLY A 457 -9.77 -0.55 8.59
N LYS A 458 -10.86 -1.26 8.97
CA LYS A 458 -12.21 -0.68 9.15
C LYS A 458 -12.28 0.46 10.17
N GLU A 459 -11.38 0.47 11.17
CA GLU A 459 -11.32 1.54 12.17
C GLU A 459 -10.86 2.86 11.54
N ALA A 460 -9.79 2.83 10.73
CA ALA A 460 -9.33 3.99 9.98
C ALA A 460 -10.42 4.51 9.02
N ALA A 461 -11.15 3.60 8.36
CA ALA A 461 -12.27 3.96 7.51
C ALA A 461 -13.41 4.65 8.28
N ARG A 462 -13.76 4.17 9.48
CA ARG A 462 -14.76 4.84 10.34
C ARG A 462 -14.30 6.25 10.74
N ASN A 463 -13.02 6.39 11.11
CA ASN A 463 -12.45 7.70 11.47
C ASN A 463 -12.45 8.67 10.28
N ALA A 464 -12.16 8.19 9.06
CA ALA A 464 -12.23 9.00 7.84
C ALA A 464 -13.67 9.44 7.52
N LEU A 465 -14.64 8.53 7.63
CA LEU A 465 -16.06 8.82 7.41
C LEU A 465 -16.61 9.80 8.45
N GLU A 466 -16.21 9.67 9.72
CA GLU A 466 -16.60 10.62 10.77
C GLU A 466 -15.97 11.99 10.52
N ALA A 467 -14.69 12.05 10.11
CA ALA A 467 -14.06 13.31 9.71
C ALA A 467 -14.79 13.95 8.51
N ALA A 468 -15.15 13.16 7.50
CA ALA A 468 -15.91 13.64 6.34
C ALA A 468 -17.33 14.13 6.72
N ARG A 469 -18.01 13.46 7.68
CA ARG A 469 -19.32 13.88 8.20
C ARG A 469 -19.27 15.20 8.92
N GLN A 470 -18.17 15.48 9.64
CA GLN A 470 -17.92 16.74 10.36
C GLN A 470 -17.43 17.87 9.44
N THR A 471 -17.08 17.55 8.20
CA THR A 471 -16.63 18.49 7.18
C THR A 471 -17.83 19.06 6.43
N THR A 472 -17.79 20.36 6.11
CA THR A 472 -18.89 21.04 5.43
C THR A 472 -18.44 21.72 4.12
N VAL A 473 -19.39 21.86 3.19
CA VAL A 473 -19.25 22.62 1.94
C VAL A 473 -20.48 23.52 1.84
N ALA A 474 -20.27 24.83 1.68
CA ALA A 474 -21.35 25.82 1.70
C ALA A 474 -22.33 25.69 2.89
N GLY A 475 -21.81 25.33 4.08
CA GLY A 475 -22.58 25.15 5.31
C GLY A 475 -23.37 23.85 5.40
N ALA A 476 -23.31 22.95 4.41
CA ALA A 476 -23.93 21.64 4.42
C ALA A 476 -22.88 20.53 4.58
N PRO A 477 -23.24 19.35 5.15
CA PRO A 477 -22.31 18.25 5.31
C PRO A 477 -21.73 17.77 3.98
N LEU A 478 -20.43 17.42 3.97
CA LEU A 478 -19.72 16.87 2.82
C LEU A 478 -20.32 15.54 2.39
N ILE A 479 -20.64 14.67 3.36
CA ILE A 479 -21.29 13.37 3.15
C ILE A 479 -22.52 13.24 4.07
N ILE A 480 -23.48 12.44 3.64
CA ILE A 480 -24.69 12.12 4.42
C ILE A 480 -24.85 10.61 4.57
N ALA A 481 -25.22 10.17 5.77
CA ALA A 481 -25.54 8.77 6.03
C ALA A 481 -26.94 8.42 5.47
N HIS A 482 -27.08 7.27 4.85
CA HIS A 482 -28.33 6.75 4.29
C HIS A 482 -28.33 5.22 4.31
N ASP A 483 -29.23 4.58 5.03
CA ASP A 483 -29.41 3.11 5.14
C ASP A 483 -28.09 2.31 5.29
N GLY A 484 -27.19 2.78 6.17
CA GLY A 484 -25.92 2.10 6.47
C GLY A 484 -24.76 2.39 5.49
N VAL A 485 -25.00 3.21 4.47
CA VAL A 485 -23.98 3.72 3.55
C VAL A 485 -23.83 5.24 3.65
N TRP A 486 -22.86 5.80 2.93
CA TRP A 486 -22.65 7.25 2.84
C TRP A 486 -22.75 7.71 1.40
N LEU A 487 -23.44 8.82 1.23
CA LEU A 487 -23.69 9.51 -0.04
C LEU A 487 -23.01 10.86 -0.03
N LEU A 488 -22.74 11.40 -1.22
CA LEU A 488 -22.24 12.77 -1.37
C LEU A 488 -23.29 13.79 -0.88
N GLY A 489 -22.85 14.81 -0.17
CA GLY A 489 -23.73 15.88 0.34
C GLY A 489 -24.40 16.69 -0.76
N ASN A 490 -25.56 17.29 -0.48
CA ASN A 490 -26.35 17.98 -1.50
C ASN A 490 -25.62 19.19 -2.11
N ALA A 491 -24.93 20.00 -1.28
CA ALA A 491 -24.16 21.15 -1.77
C ALA A 491 -23.03 20.71 -2.71
N CYS A 492 -22.35 19.59 -2.38
CA CYS A 492 -21.32 19.02 -3.24
C CYS A 492 -21.89 18.57 -4.58
N ARG A 493 -23.08 17.94 -4.58
CA ARG A 493 -23.77 17.51 -5.81
C ARG A 493 -24.12 18.70 -6.72
N GLU A 494 -24.59 19.81 -6.13
CA GLU A 494 -24.92 21.03 -6.89
C GLU A 494 -23.69 21.63 -7.59
N ILE A 495 -22.55 21.65 -6.90
CA ILE A 495 -21.29 22.10 -7.48
C ILE A 495 -20.87 21.17 -8.63
N LEU A 496 -20.87 19.86 -8.38
CA LEU A 496 -20.36 18.86 -9.32
C LEU A 496 -21.28 18.63 -10.54
N ARG A 497 -22.57 18.96 -10.47
CA ARG A 497 -23.47 18.93 -11.65
C ARG A 497 -23.09 19.93 -12.75
N LYS A 498 -22.21 20.88 -12.46
CA LYS A 498 -21.62 21.80 -13.45
C LYS A 498 -20.54 21.13 -14.32
N VAL A 499 -20.14 19.88 -14.03
CA VAL A 499 -19.19 19.13 -14.85
C VAL A 499 -19.84 18.79 -16.19
N GLU A 500 -19.18 19.12 -17.28
CA GLU A 500 -19.66 18.74 -18.61
C GLU A 500 -19.66 17.20 -18.76
N PRO A 501 -20.74 16.60 -19.29
CA PRO A 501 -20.82 15.17 -19.49
C PRO A 501 -19.69 14.65 -20.41
N SER A 502 -18.87 13.75 -19.90
CA SER A 502 -17.79 13.07 -20.62
C SER A 502 -17.72 11.62 -20.13
N PRO A 503 -17.28 10.67 -20.95
CA PRO A 503 -17.04 9.30 -20.50
C PRO A 503 -16.11 9.20 -19.28
N PHE A 504 -15.29 10.23 -19.06
CA PHE A 504 -14.33 10.31 -17.93
C PHE A 504 -14.77 11.30 -16.84
N SER A 505 -15.97 11.88 -16.93
CA SER A 505 -16.47 12.82 -15.92
C SER A 505 -16.67 12.15 -14.56
N PRO A 506 -16.31 12.83 -13.46
CA PRO A 506 -16.73 12.41 -12.13
C PRO A 506 -18.26 12.50 -12.00
N VAL A 507 -18.83 11.76 -11.04
CA VAL A 507 -20.25 11.78 -10.66
C VAL A 507 -21.25 11.51 -11.78
N ARG A 508 -20.91 10.64 -12.73
CA ARG A 508 -21.81 10.27 -13.86
C ARG A 508 -23.20 9.80 -13.39
N TYR A 509 -23.27 9.17 -12.23
CA TYR A 509 -24.52 8.72 -11.60
C TYR A 509 -25.47 9.85 -11.19
N LEU A 510 -25.02 11.12 -11.19
CA LEU A 510 -25.90 12.29 -10.96
C LEU A 510 -26.67 12.72 -12.21
N SER A 511 -26.52 12.02 -13.33
CA SER A 511 -27.26 12.25 -14.56
C SER A 511 -28.67 11.64 -14.50
N THR A 512 -29.52 12.00 -15.47
CA THR A 512 -30.83 11.37 -15.70
C THR A 512 -30.75 10.26 -16.74
N ASP A 513 -29.55 9.88 -17.17
CA ASP A 513 -29.32 8.80 -18.12
C ASP A 513 -29.77 7.45 -17.52
N GLN A 514 -30.61 6.73 -18.28
CA GLN A 514 -31.17 5.47 -17.82
C GLN A 514 -30.09 4.40 -17.54
N ALA A 515 -29.03 4.36 -18.33
CA ALA A 515 -27.95 3.41 -18.14
C ALA A 515 -27.20 3.68 -16.83
N GLU A 516 -26.90 4.94 -16.50
CA GLU A 516 -26.24 5.34 -15.26
C GLU A 516 -27.13 5.05 -14.03
N LEU A 517 -28.45 5.29 -14.13
CA LEU A 517 -29.40 4.98 -13.07
C LEU A 517 -29.51 3.46 -12.85
N THR A 518 -29.55 2.69 -13.93
CA THR A 518 -29.52 1.22 -13.89
C THR A 518 -28.25 0.72 -13.21
N ASN A 519 -27.07 1.25 -13.56
CA ASN A 519 -25.81 0.89 -12.94
C ASN A 519 -25.80 1.19 -11.44
N ALA A 520 -26.32 2.36 -11.03
CA ALA A 520 -26.43 2.74 -9.63
C ALA A 520 -27.38 1.80 -8.85
N ALA A 521 -28.54 1.45 -9.43
CA ALA A 521 -29.49 0.52 -8.85
C ALA A 521 -28.90 -0.88 -8.69
N MET A 522 -28.23 -1.41 -9.72
CA MET A 522 -27.61 -2.72 -9.70
C MET A 522 -26.44 -2.79 -8.71
N LEU A 523 -25.64 -1.73 -8.60
CA LEU A 523 -24.56 -1.65 -7.61
C LEU A 523 -25.13 -1.69 -6.18
N TRP A 524 -26.21 -0.95 -5.90
CA TRP A 524 -26.88 -1.00 -4.61
C TRP A 524 -27.38 -2.41 -4.28
N LEU A 525 -28.09 -3.02 -5.23
CA LEU A 525 -28.66 -4.37 -5.08
C LEU A 525 -27.56 -5.43 -4.80
N SER A 526 -26.38 -5.28 -5.42
CA SER A 526 -25.29 -6.23 -5.24
C SER A 526 -24.55 -6.06 -3.91
N GLU A 527 -24.45 -4.83 -3.37
CA GLU A 527 -23.66 -4.56 -2.17
C GLU A 527 -24.50 -4.38 -0.89
N VAL A 528 -25.74 -3.90 -1.02
CA VAL A 528 -26.63 -3.59 0.11
C VAL A 528 -27.79 -4.58 0.19
N GLY A 529 -28.27 -5.06 -0.94
CA GLY A 529 -29.34 -6.07 -1.06
C GLY A 529 -30.67 -5.47 -1.49
N ASP A 530 -31.50 -4.99 -0.55
CA ASP A 530 -32.84 -4.47 -0.85
C ASP A 530 -32.76 -3.01 -1.33
N LEU A 531 -33.37 -2.70 -2.48
CA LEU A 531 -33.46 -1.35 -3.02
C LEU A 531 -34.88 -0.80 -2.88
N ALA A 532 -35.04 0.42 -2.39
CA ALA A 532 -36.27 1.19 -2.53
C ALA A 532 -36.10 2.30 -3.58
N THR A 533 -37.23 2.76 -4.13
CA THR A 533 -37.22 3.94 -5.03
C THR A 533 -36.61 5.18 -4.35
N SER A 534 -36.79 5.33 -3.01
CA SER A 534 -36.19 6.40 -2.20
C SER A 534 -34.66 6.36 -2.20
N ASP A 535 -34.07 5.17 -2.25
CA ASP A 535 -32.62 4.99 -2.22
C ASP A 535 -32.00 5.49 -3.53
N LEU A 536 -32.62 5.13 -4.66
CA LEU A 536 -32.20 5.62 -5.97
C LEU A 536 -32.36 7.15 -6.09
N MET A 537 -33.45 7.71 -5.55
CA MET A 537 -33.64 9.16 -5.45
C MET A 537 -32.53 9.80 -4.61
N ALA A 538 -32.22 9.20 -3.46
CA ALA A 538 -31.19 9.71 -2.55
C ALA A 538 -29.78 9.64 -3.16
N MET A 539 -29.44 8.56 -3.86
CA MET A 539 -28.14 8.37 -4.51
C MET A 539 -27.92 9.31 -5.70
N CYS A 540 -28.89 9.31 -6.64
CA CYS A 540 -28.71 9.98 -7.94
C CYS A 540 -29.33 11.39 -7.98
N GLY A 541 -30.10 11.76 -6.96
CA GLY A 541 -30.77 13.07 -6.89
C GLY A 541 -31.83 13.26 -7.98
N VAL A 542 -32.50 12.18 -8.39
CA VAL A 542 -33.55 12.18 -9.42
C VAL A 542 -34.96 12.23 -8.83
N SER A 543 -35.94 12.55 -9.67
CA SER A 543 -37.34 12.58 -9.26
C SER A 543 -37.85 11.15 -8.94
N ARG A 544 -38.92 11.06 -8.13
CA ARG A 544 -39.58 9.79 -7.84
C ARG A 544 -40.09 9.09 -9.11
N GLY A 545 -40.58 9.85 -10.09
CA GLY A 545 -41.02 9.30 -11.37
C GLY A 545 -39.90 8.64 -12.15
N THR A 546 -38.74 9.32 -12.24
CA THR A 546 -37.55 8.83 -12.91
C THR A 546 -36.97 7.59 -12.20
N ALA A 547 -36.84 7.63 -10.88
CA ALA A 547 -36.38 6.50 -10.09
C ALA A 547 -37.33 5.27 -10.22
N LYS A 548 -38.65 5.52 -10.22
CA LYS A 548 -39.63 4.45 -10.40
C LYS A 548 -39.56 3.84 -11.80
N ALA A 549 -39.47 4.66 -12.85
CA ALA A 549 -39.33 4.18 -14.23
C ALA A 549 -38.08 3.30 -14.41
N CYS A 550 -36.97 3.67 -13.79
CA CYS A 550 -35.74 2.86 -13.81
C CYS A 550 -35.95 1.48 -13.17
N VAL A 551 -36.57 1.43 -12.00
CA VAL A 551 -36.78 0.18 -11.28
C VAL A 551 -37.86 -0.68 -11.94
N ASP A 552 -38.95 -0.08 -12.46
CA ASP A 552 -39.96 -0.79 -13.21
C ASP A 552 -39.36 -1.43 -14.49
N GLY A 553 -38.44 -0.72 -15.19
CA GLY A 553 -37.71 -1.28 -16.33
C GLY A 553 -36.86 -2.50 -15.94
N LEU A 554 -36.20 -2.47 -14.79
CA LEU A 554 -35.45 -3.62 -14.29
C LEU A 554 -36.33 -4.82 -13.92
N VAL A 555 -37.57 -4.56 -13.49
CA VAL A 555 -38.58 -5.62 -13.26
C VAL A 555 -39.05 -6.22 -14.60
N ASP A 556 -39.33 -5.37 -15.61
CA ASP A 556 -39.73 -5.80 -16.94
C ASP A 556 -38.64 -6.61 -17.66
N GLU A 557 -37.35 -6.30 -17.37
CA GLU A 557 -36.20 -7.07 -17.84
C GLU A 557 -35.94 -8.36 -17.02
N GLU A 558 -36.78 -8.68 -16.05
CA GLU A 558 -36.65 -9.84 -15.15
C GLU A 558 -35.32 -9.86 -14.35
N ARG A 559 -34.66 -8.70 -14.18
CA ARG A 559 -33.39 -8.59 -13.43
C ARG A 559 -33.65 -8.44 -11.93
N VAL A 560 -34.78 -7.90 -11.54
CA VAL A 560 -35.17 -7.69 -10.15
C VAL A 560 -36.61 -8.10 -9.92
N ILE A 561 -36.94 -8.55 -8.70
CA ILE A 561 -38.28 -8.84 -8.24
C ILE A 561 -38.73 -7.81 -7.22
N ALA A 562 -40.03 -7.46 -7.28
CA ALA A 562 -40.65 -6.60 -6.28
C ALA A 562 -41.09 -7.42 -5.08
N VAL A 563 -40.72 -7.01 -3.87
CA VAL A 563 -41.08 -7.64 -2.60
C VAL A 563 -41.86 -6.65 -1.75
N GLY A 564 -42.97 -7.06 -1.17
CA GLY A 564 -43.89 -6.20 -0.39
C GLY A 564 -44.79 -5.34 -1.26
N GLY A 565 -45.53 -4.42 -0.64
CA GLY A 565 -46.50 -3.57 -1.33
C GLY A 565 -46.62 -2.17 -0.73
N GLY A 566 -47.17 -1.23 -1.48
CA GLY A 566 -47.40 0.13 -1.05
C GLY A 566 -46.10 0.89 -0.73
N ARG A 567 -46.05 1.52 0.46
CA ARG A 567 -44.89 2.31 0.90
C ARG A 567 -43.69 1.47 1.33
N SER A 568 -43.84 0.17 1.60
CA SER A 568 -42.80 -0.76 2.00
C SER A 568 -42.25 -1.60 0.83
N ARG A 569 -42.57 -1.26 -0.42
CA ARG A 569 -42.10 -1.98 -1.61
C ARG A 569 -40.59 -1.86 -1.74
N ARG A 570 -39.91 -2.99 -1.78
CA ARG A 570 -38.49 -3.14 -2.02
C ARG A 570 -38.26 -3.99 -3.27
N TYR A 571 -37.07 -3.95 -3.81
CA TYR A 571 -36.66 -4.69 -5.00
C TYR A 571 -35.41 -5.48 -4.67
N ARG A 572 -35.31 -6.71 -5.18
CA ARG A 572 -34.16 -7.62 -4.99
C ARG A 572 -33.71 -8.18 -6.32
N LEU A 573 -32.46 -8.59 -6.41
CA LEU A 573 -31.98 -9.35 -7.55
C LEU A 573 -32.79 -10.66 -7.70
N VAL A 574 -32.98 -11.08 -8.93
CA VAL A 574 -33.46 -12.44 -9.24
C VAL A 574 -32.28 -13.37 -9.00
N ASP A 575 -32.49 -14.44 -8.20
CA ASP A 575 -31.43 -15.43 -7.86
C ASP A 575 -30.96 -16.20 -9.11
#